data_0080a47ca38f81eea32913300e2d55fb
#
_entry.id   0080a47ca38f81eea32913300e2d55fb
#
_cell.length_a   1.000
_cell.length_b   1.000
_cell.length_c   1.000
_cell.angle_alpha   90.00
_cell.angle_beta   90.00
_cell.angle_gamma   90.00
#
_symmetry.space_group_name_H-M   'P 1'
#
loop_
_entity.id
_entity.type
_entity.pdbx_description
1 polymer ?
#
loop_
_entity_poly.entity_id
_entity_poly.type
_entity_poly.pdbx_seq_one_letter_code
_entity_poly.pdbx_strand_id
1 'polypeptide(L)'
;ANIRLRNQLVPGTEGGVTRDFTDGGVVTSVFDAAENYQAAGIPLVVLAGKEYGSGSSRDWAAKGTALLGVKFVVAESYERIHRSNLIGMGVLPLQFPAGENADSLGLTGEETYSVSGVTALNDGVTPRTVTVTAVAGDGTSKSFEAVVRIDTPGEANYYRNGGIMPYVLRNLLKG
;
A
#
# COMPACT_ATOMS: atom_id res chain seq x y z
N ALA A 1 7.44 -14.61 1.88
CA ALA A 1 7.45 -13.15 1.98
C ALA A 1 6.56 -12.77 3.15
N ASN A 2 7.13 -12.16 4.17
CA ASN A 2 6.37 -11.68 5.33
C ASN A 2 5.58 -10.46 4.90
N ILE A 3 4.26 -10.56 4.93
CA ILE A 3 3.35 -9.42 4.73
C ILE A 3 2.90 -8.99 6.11
N ARG A 4 3.21 -7.75 6.45
CA ARG A 4 2.70 -7.14 7.68
C ARG A 4 1.61 -6.14 7.28
N LEU A 5 0.36 -6.43 7.62
CA LEU A 5 -0.75 -5.48 7.58
C LEU A 5 -0.76 -4.76 8.92
N ARG A 6 -0.62 -3.44 8.88
CA ARG A 6 -0.49 -2.67 10.10
C ARG A 6 -1.27 -1.38 10.09
N ASN A 7 -1.84 -1.06 11.23
CA ASN A 7 -2.83 -0.02 11.34
C ASN A 7 -2.74 0.79 12.61
N GLN A 8 -3.25 2.00 12.52
CA GLN A 8 -3.52 2.85 13.66
C GLN A 8 -4.61 2.21 14.54
N LEU A 9 -4.36 2.16 15.84
CA LEU A 9 -5.35 1.72 16.83
C LEU A 9 -6.57 2.65 16.80
N VAL A 10 -7.74 2.06 16.62
CA VAL A 10 -9.00 2.76 16.92
C VAL A 10 -9.08 2.89 18.45
N PRO A 11 -9.30 4.08 19.03
CA PRO A 11 -9.47 4.21 20.47
C PRO A 11 -10.55 3.27 21.00
N GLY A 12 -10.19 2.35 21.89
CA GLY A 12 -11.10 1.38 22.50
C GLY A 12 -10.94 -0.07 22.02
N THR A 13 -10.07 -0.35 21.06
CA THR A 13 -9.70 -1.73 20.72
C THR A 13 -8.35 -2.08 21.33
N GLU A 14 -8.34 -2.88 22.38
CA GLU A 14 -7.11 -3.46 22.90
C GLU A 14 -6.55 -4.48 21.89
N GLY A 15 -5.32 -4.27 21.48
CA GLY A 15 -4.52 -5.20 20.71
C GLY A 15 -4.52 -4.94 19.21
N GLY A 16 -3.56 -4.15 18.75
CA GLY A 16 -3.11 -4.20 17.36
C GLY A 16 -2.62 -5.60 17.05
N VAL A 17 -3.34 -6.35 16.18
CA VAL A 17 -2.94 -7.70 15.82
C VAL A 17 -1.83 -7.62 14.79
N THR A 18 -0.59 -7.58 15.25
CA THR A 18 0.54 -7.99 14.43
C THR A 18 0.64 -9.50 14.47
N ARG A 19 0.15 -10.17 13.46
CA ARG A 19 0.45 -11.58 13.27
C ARG A 19 1.30 -11.75 12.02
N ASP A 20 2.42 -12.41 12.23
CA ASP A 20 3.27 -12.92 11.18
C ASP A 20 2.49 -14.03 10.44
N PHE A 21 2.33 -13.92 9.13
CA PHE A 21 1.64 -14.92 8.32
C PHE A 21 2.40 -16.24 8.19
N THR A 22 3.51 -16.42 8.88
CA THR A 22 4.33 -17.63 8.85
C THR A 22 3.71 -18.80 9.61
N ASP A 23 2.70 -18.58 10.45
CA ASP A 23 2.18 -19.59 11.38
C ASP A 23 0.91 -20.33 10.93
N GLY A 24 0.47 -20.20 9.70
CA GLY A 24 -0.73 -20.92 9.21
C GLY A 24 -2.01 -20.68 10.02
N GLY A 25 -2.01 -19.74 10.95
CA GLY A 25 -3.06 -19.47 11.90
C GLY A 25 -3.75 -18.13 11.67
N VAL A 26 -4.93 -18.22 11.09
CA VAL A 26 -6.04 -17.26 11.14
C VAL A 26 -5.93 -16.08 10.17
N VAL A 27 -6.06 -16.38 8.91
CA VAL A 27 -6.40 -15.42 7.84
C VAL A 27 -7.67 -14.61 8.19
N THR A 28 -8.62 -15.21 8.89
CA THR A 28 -9.86 -14.56 9.34
C THR A 28 -9.64 -13.32 10.19
N SER A 29 -8.70 -13.32 11.12
CA SER A 29 -8.47 -12.15 12.00
C SER A 29 -7.91 -10.93 11.29
N VAL A 30 -7.18 -11.10 10.19
CA VAL A 30 -6.64 -10.00 9.39
C VAL A 30 -7.73 -9.38 8.51
N PHE A 31 -8.60 -10.20 7.95
CA PHE A 31 -9.74 -9.71 7.18
C PHE A 31 -10.73 -8.98 8.09
N ASP A 32 -11.05 -9.52 9.25
CA ASP A 32 -11.93 -8.91 10.24
C ASP A 32 -11.36 -7.56 10.73
N ALA A 33 -10.06 -7.49 11.00
CA ALA A 33 -9.39 -6.25 11.34
C ALA A 33 -9.46 -5.23 10.20
N ALA A 34 -9.18 -5.65 8.96
CA ALA A 34 -9.24 -4.77 7.80
C ALA A 34 -10.67 -4.26 7.54
N GLU A 35 -11.69 -5.10 7.70
CA GLU A 35 -13.10 -4.70 7.59
C GLU A 35 -13.49 -3.69 8.67
N ASN A 36 -13.04 -3.88 9.92
CA ASN A 36 -13.29 -2.94 11.00
C ASN A 36 -12.66 -1.58 10.74
N TYR A 37 -11.43 -1.54 10.23
CA TYR A 37 -10.76 -0.29 9.87
C TYR A 37 -11.43 0.40 8.68
N GLN A 38 -11.83 -0.38 7.68
CA GLN A 38 -12.56 0.13 6.54
C GLN A 38 -13.92 0.72 6.94
N ALA A 39 -14.66 0.05 7.82
CA ALA A 39 -15.92 0.55 8.39
C ALA A 39 -15.71 1.85 9.19
N ALA A 40 -14.56 1.99 9.85
CA ALA A 40 -14.16 3.22 10.54
C ALA A 40 -13.61 4.31 9.60
N GLY A 41 -13.52 4.05 8.29
CA GLY A 41 -12.98 4.99 7.30
C GLY A 41 -11.46 5.17 7.37
N ILE A 42 -10.75 4.25 8.01
CA ILE A 42 -9.29 4.32 8.19
C ILE A 42 -8.59 3.60 7.04
N PRO A 43 -7.80 4.32 6.22
CA PRO A 43 -7.06 3.71 5.12
C PRO A 43 -5.88 2.87 5.63
N LEU A 44 -5.56 1.81 4.90
CA LEU A 44 -4.50 0.87 5.23
C LEU A 44 -3.24 1.07 4.39
N VAL A 45 -2.10 0.64 4.94
CA VAL A 45 -0.83 0.49 4.25
C VAL A 45 -0.32 -0.95 4.42
N VAL A 46 0.42 -1.44 3.43
CA VAL A 46 1.14 -2.71 3.52
C VAL A 46 2.64 -2.44 3.49
N LEU A 47 3.35 -2.96 4.47
CA LEU A 47 4.81 -3.06 4.45
C LEU A 47 5.19 -4.48 4.05
N ALA A 48 6.00 -4.63 3.03
CA ALA A 48 6.33 -5.93 2.46
C ALA A 48 7.83 -6.09 2.16
N GLY A 49 8.27 -7.32 2.15
CA GLY A 49 9.64 -7.70 1.79
C GLY A 49 9.84 -7.81 0.28
N LYS A 50 10.74 -8.72 -0.10
CA LYS A 50 11.11 -8.96 -1.50
C LYS A 50 10.03 -9.73 -2.25
N GLU A 51 9.97 -9.48 -3.58
CA GLU A 51 9.10 -10.19 -4.52
C GLU A 51 7.60 -10.14 -4.11
N TYR A 52 7.16 -8.98 -3.60
CA TYR A 52 5.76 -8.81 -3.23
C TYR A 52 4.82 -9.11 -4.41
N GLY A 53 3.88 -10.03 -4.18
CA GLY A 53 2.91 -10.45 -5.18
C GLY A 53 3.34 -11.67 -6.01
N SER A 54 4.41 -12.37 -5.62
CA SER A 54 4.84 -13.64 -6.24
C SER A 54 3.85 -14.76 -5.95
N GLY A 55 2.79 -14.83 -6.68
CA GLY A 55 1.77 -15.86 -6.57
C GLY A 55 1.10 -16.09 -7.91
N SER A 56 0.23 -17.11 -7.98
CA SER A 56 -0.47 -17.48 -9.20
C SER A 56 -1.55 -16.46 -9.59
N SER A 57 -2.33 -15.99 -8.61
CA SER A 57 -3.50 -15.11 -8.84
C SER A 57 -3.16 -13.64 -8.54
N ARG A 58 -2.20 -13.09 -9.25
CA ARG A 58 -1.64 -11.75 -9.04
C ARG A 58 -2.68 -10.62 -9.14
N ASP A 59 -3.60 -10.76 -10.06
CA ASP A 59 -4.74 -9.87 -10.32
C ASP A 59 -5.70 -9.85 -9.11
N TRP A 60 -6.14 -11.03 -8.69
CA TRP A 60 -7.02 -11.16 -7.53
C TRP A 60 -6.36 -10.70 -6.23
N ALA A 61 -5.05 -10.93 -6.07
CA ALA A 61 -4.31 -10.44 -4.92
C ALA A 61 -4.30 -8.91 -4.87
N ALA A 62 -4.07 -8.23 -6.01
CA ALA A 62 -4.13 -6.77 -6.10
C ALA A 62 -5.56 -6.25 -5.84
N LYS A 63 -6.58 -6.92 -6.35
CA LYS A 63 -7.97 -6.59 -6.09
C LYS A 63 -8.33 -6.76 -4.62
N GLY A 64 -7.91 -7.86 -3.98
CA GLY A 64 -8.08 -8.07 -2.55
C GLY A 64 -7.44 -6.97 -1.72
N THR A 65 -6.21 -6.58 -2.06
CA THR A 65 -5.50 -5.46 -1.43
C THR A 65 -6.31 -4.16 -1.50
N ALA A 66 -6.85 -3.82 -2.67
CA ALA A 66 -7.68 -2.64 -2.85
C ALA A 66 -9.00 -2.71 -2.08
N LEU A 67 -9.67 -3.88 -2.10
CA LEU A 67 -10.94 -4.12 -1.40
C LEU A 67 -10.80 -4.03 0.12
N LEU A 68 -9.65 -4.39 0.67
CA LEU A 68 -9.33 -4.23 2.10
C LEU A 68 -9.03 -2.77 2.50
N GLY A 69 -9.12 -1.81 1.59
CA GLY A 69 -8.92 -0.40 1.89
C GLY A 69 -7.47 0.05 1.88
N VAL A 70 -6.54 -0.78 1.40
CA VAL A 70 -5.12 -0.44 1.27
C VAL A 70 -4.95 0.66 0.21
N LYS A 71 -4.26 1.74 0.57
CA LYS A 71 -4.01 2.89 -0.33
C LYS A 71 -2.64 2.83 -1.00
N PHE A 72 -1.65 2.33 -0.29
CA PHE A 72 -0.32 2.13 -0.85
C PHE A 72 0.38 0.94 -0.20
N VAL A 73 1.35 0.42 -0.91
CA VAL A 73 2.23 -0.66 -0.46
C VAL A 73 3.66 -0.15 -0.51
N VAL A 74 4.46 -0.39 0.53
CA VAL A 74 5.90 -0.17 0.51
C VAL A 74 6.58 -1.53 0.58
N ALA A 75 7.33 -1.91 -0.45
CA ALA A 75 7.99 -3.21 -0.53
C ALA A 75 9.48 -3.07 -0.88
N GLU A 76 10.28 -4.07 -0.52
CA GLU A 76 11.68 -4.11 -0.95
C GLU A 76 11.79 -4.35 -2.47
N SER A 77 10.92 -5.18 -3.03
CA SER A 77 10.75 -5.38 -4.47
C SER A 77 9.37 -5.96 -4.79
N TYR A 78 9.00 -5.90 -6.06
CA TYR A 78 7.71 -6.37 -6.56
C TYR A 78 7.88 -7.44 -7.63
N GLU A 79 6.97 -8.38 -7.64
CA GLU A 79 6.70 -9.12 -8.86
C GLU A 79 6.11 -8.17 -9.90
N ARG A 80 6.65 -8.21 -11.12
CA ARG A 80 6.37 -7.21 -12.17
C ARG A 80 4.89 -7.04 -12.51
N ILE A 81 4.17 -8.16 -12.69
CA ILE A 81 2.76 -8.15 -13.07
C ILE A 81 1.90 -7.65 -11.91
N HIS A 82 2.19 -8.12 -10.70
CA HIS A 82 1.46 -7.69 -9.50
C HIS A 82 1.60 -6.18 -9.25
N ARG A 83 2.80 -5.61 -9.45
CA ARG A 83 3.03 -4.17 -9.37
C ARG A 83 2.08 -3.39 -10.29
N SER A 84 1.98 -3.81 -11.56
CA SER A 84 1.08 -3.19 -12.53
C SER A 84 -0.40 -3.38 -12.14
N ASN A 85 -0.75 -4.54 -11.61
CA ASN A 85 -2.12 -4.82 -11.16
C ASN A 85 -2.52 -3.94 -9.97
N LEU A 86 -1.61 -3.66 -9.03
CA LEU A 86 -1.86 -2.71 -7.93
C LEU A 86 -2.27 -1.34 -8.48
N ILE A 87 -1.52 -0.82 -9.45
CA ILE A 87 -1.83 0.46 -10.11
C ILE A 87 -3.19 0.41 -10.80
N GLY A 88 -3.46 -0.71 -11.50
CA GLY A 88 -4.74 -0.96 -12.14
C GLY A 88 -5.93 -0.99 -11.18
N MET A 89 -5.70 -1.29 -9.91
CA MET A 89 -6.69 -1.28 -8.83
C MET A 89 -6.68 0.01 -8.00
N GLY A 90 -5.84 1.01 -8.36
CA GLY A 90 -5.76 2.29 -7.66
C GLY A 90 -4.93 2.26 -6.37
N VAL A 91 -4.10 1.24 -6.18
CA VAL A 91 -3.16 1.13 -5.06
C VAL A 91 -1.78 1.60 -5.50
N LEU A 92 -1.15 2.50 -4.74
CA LEU A 92 0.16 3.07 -5.06
C LEU A 92 1.29 2.11 -4.65
N PRO A 93 2.09 1.61 -5.58
CA PRO A 93 3.28 0.84 -5.25
C PRO A 93 4.46 1.77 -4.99
N LEU A 94 5.03 1.67 -3.79
CA LEU A 94 6.24 2.35 -3.35
C LEU A 94 7.31 1.31 -3.03
N GLN A 95 8.57 1.65 -3.26
CA GLN A 95 9.67 0.76 -2.95
C GLN A 95 10.60 1.40 -1.92
N PHE A 96 11.05 0.62 -0.95
CA PHE A 96 12.07 1.06 0.01
C PHE A 96 13.35 1.49 -0.70
N PRO A 97 14.12 2.43 -0.11
CA PRO A 97 15.47 2.74 -0.60
C PRO A 97 16.32 1.48 -0.70
N ALA A 98 17.32 1.51 -1.57
CA ALA A 98 18.20 0.38 -1.76
C ALA A 98 18.90 -0.04 -0.45
N GLY A 99 18.74 -1.30 -0.09
CA GLY A 99 19.31 -1.87 1.14
C GLY A 99 18.48 -1.62 2.41
N GLU A 100 17.37 -0.92 2.31
CA GLU A 100 16.47 -0.68 3.44
C GLU A 100 15.18 -1.51 3.34
N ASN A 101 14.60 -1.77 4.49
CA ASN A 101 13.32 -2.45 4.65
C ASN A 101 12.63 -1.99 5.94
N ALA A 102 11.47 -2.54 6.24
CA ALA A 102 10.72 -2.16 7.44
C ALA A 102 11.52 -2.39 8.73
N ASP A 103 12.27 -3.49 8.80
CA ASP A 103 13.04 -3.84 9.99
C ASP A 103 14.27 -2.91 10.16
N SER A 104 15.02 -2.63 9.08
CA SER A 104 16.19 -1.73 9.14
C SER A 104 15.79 -0.29 9.51
N LEU A 105 14.61 0.16 9.07
CA LEU A 105 14.03 1.44 9.45
C LEU A 105 13.36 1.41 10.83
N GLY A 106 13.30 0.24 11.47
CA GLY A 106 12.65 0.04 12.76
C GLY A 106 11.18 0.38 12.75
N LEU A 107 10.51 0.08 11.63
CA LEU A 107 9.06 0.23 11.51
C LEU A 107 8.39 -0.98 12.16
N THR A 108 7.58 -0.72 13.16
CA THR A 108 6.82 -1.76 13.85
C THR A 108 5.51 -2.06 13.13
N GLY A 109 4.99 -1.03 12.39
CA GLY A 109 3.77 -0.95 11.64
C GLY A 109 2.53 -0.67 12.45
N GLU A 110 2.71 -0.20 13.65
CA GLU A 110 1.70 0.44 14.47
C GLU A 110 1.67 1.95 14.25
N GLU A 111 2.55 2.43 13.35
CA GLU A 111 2.66 3.84 13.00
C GLU A 111 1.52 4.30 12.10
N THR A 112 1.22 5.58 12.19
CA THR A 112 0.42 6.30 11.19
C THR A 112 1.32 6.76 10.05
N TYR A 113 0.92 6.44 8.82
CA TYR A 113 1.71 6.76 7.65
C TYR A 113 1.12 7.92 6.87
N SER A 114 1.99 8.81 6.40
CA SER A 114 1.66 9.84 5.42
C SER A 114 2.66 9.83 4.27
N VAL A 115 2.19 10.23 3.08
CA VAL A 115 3.02 10.29 1.86
C VAL A 115 2.95 11.72 1.32
N SER A 116 4.10 12.38 1.22
CA SER A 116 4.24 13.73 0.67
C SER A 116 4.89 13.68 -0.70
N GLY A 117 4.44 14.55 -1.62
CA GLY A 117 4.97 14.64 -2.99
C GLY A 117 4.16 13.87 -4.03
N VAL A 118 3.21 13.02 -3.63
CA VAL A 118 2.37 12.26 -4.56
C VAL A 118 1.37 13.14 -5.33
N THR A 119 1.05 14.32 -4.82
CA THR A 119 0.10 15.27 -5.43
C THR A 119 0.56 15.77 -6.80
N ALA A 120 1.87 15.75 -7.09
CA ALA A 120 2.42 16.06 -8.40
C ALA A 120 1.81 15.22 -9.54
N LEU A 121 1.32 14.01 -9.22
CA LEU A 121 0.57 13.19 -10.18
C LEU A 121 -0.67 13.89 -10.72
N ASN A 122 -1.33 14.75 -9.95
CA ASN A 122 -2.51 15.51 -10.41
C ASN A 122 -2.14 16.54 -11.47
N ASP A 123 -0.92 17.06 -11.41
CA ASP A 123 -0.36 18.04 -12.38
C ASP A 123 0.27 17.35 -13.60
N GLY A 124 0.10 16.03 -13.72
CA GLY A 124 0.64 15.24 -14.83
C GLY A 124 2.11 14.85 -14.68
N VAL A 125 2.72 15.17 -13.56
CA VAL A 125 4.12 14.82 -13.26
C VAL A 125 4.15 13.55 -12.42
N THR A 126 4.87 12.52 -12.89
CA THR A 126 5.11 11.31 -12.09
C THR A 126 6.40 11.52 -11.29
N PRO A 127 6.33 11.70 -9.96
CA PRO A 127 7.54 11.86 -9.16
C PRO A 127 8.34 10.56 -9.16
N ARG A 128 9.66 10.64 -9.12
CA ARG A 128 10.53 9.47 -8.98
C ARG A 128 10.54 8.92 -7.56
N THR A 129 10.51 9.83 -6.60
CA THR A 129 10.50 9.53 -5.17
C THR A 129 9.42 10.36 -4.48
N VAL A 130 8.99 9.88 -3.33
CA VAL A 130 8.08 10.55 -2.41
C VAL A 130 8.58 10.34 -0.99
N THR A 131 8.30 11.30 -0.12
CA THR A 131 8.66 11.15 1.29
C THR A 131 7.54 10.42 2.03
N VAL A 132 7.86 9.28 2.62
CA VAL A 132 6.98 8.54 3.53
C VAL A 132 7.36 8.90 4.95
N THR A 133 6.39 9.35 5.72
CA THR A 133 6.57 9.64 7.16
C THR A 133 5.71 8.68 7.96
N ALA A 134 6.35 7.99 8.90
CA ALA A 134 5.74 7.08 9.86
C ALA A 134 5.77 7.72 11.25
N VAL A 135 4.63 7.86 11.90
CA VAL A 135 4.50 8.43 13.24
C VAL A 135 4.00 7.35 14.18
N ALA A 136 4.80 7.01 15.18
CA ALA A 136 4.44 6.05 16.23
C ALA A 136 3.46 6.64 17.25
N GLY A 137 2.81 5.78 18.02
CA GLY A 137 1.84 6.19 19.04
C GLY A 137 2.41 7.08 20.17
N ASP A 138 3.74 7.05 20.39
CA ASP A 138 4.45 7.91 21.32
C ASP A 138 4.83 9.29 20.73
N GLY A 139 4.46 9.54 19.46
CA GLY A 139 4.79 10.75 18.73
C GLY A 139 6.15 10.73 18.03
N THR A 140 6.95 9.67 18.19
CA THR A 140 8.20 9.51 17.44
C THR A 140 7.91 9.39 15.96
N SER A 141 8.63 10.16 15.14
CA SER A 141 8.47 10.14 13.70
C SER A 141 9.73 9.70 12.99
N LYS A 142 9.55 8.94 11.92
CA LYS A 142 10.60 8.51 11.00
C LYS A 142 10.18 8.85 9.60
N SER A 143 11.11 9.38 8.79
CA SER A 143 10.84 9.68 7.38
C SER A 143 11.90 9.04 6.51
N PHE A 144 11.48 8.55 5.35
CA PHE A 144 12.37 7.99 4.34
C PHE A 144 11.86 8.31 2.94
N GLU A 145 12.78 8.32 1.97
CA GLU A 145 12.44 8.52 0.56
C GLU A 145 12.09 7.17 -0.08
N ALA A 146 10.86 7.01 -0.50
CA ALA A 146 10.40 5.83 -1.20
C ALA A 146 10.38 6.06 -2.72
N VAL A 147 10.80 5.07 -3.49
CA VAL A 147 10.74 5.12 -4.95
C VAL A 147 9.32 4.84 -5.41
N VAL A 148 8.78 5.70 -6.26
CA VAL A 148 7.46 5.51 -6.88
C VAL A 148 7.58 4.51 -8.03
N ARG A 149 6.82 3.44 -7.97
CA ARG A 149 6.85 2.36 -8.96
C ARG A 149 5.71 2.45 -9.98
N ILE A 150 5.42 3.65 -10.41
CA ILE A 150 4.63 3.95 -11.62
C ILE A 150 5.61 4.16 -12.75
N ASP A 151 5.81 3.15 -13.57
CA ASP A 151 6.93 3.07 -14.50
C ASP A 151 6.56 3.60 -15.91
N THR A 152 5.28 3.84 -16.19
CA THR A 152 4.81 4.32 -17.49
C THR A 152 3.77 5.45 -17.37
N PRO A 153 3.67 6.34 -18.39
CA PRO A 153 2.62 7.37 -18.42
C PRO A 153 1.19 6.80 -18.41
N GLY A 154 1.00 5.62 -19.02
CA GLY A 154 -0.30 4.93 -19.00
C GLY A 154 -0.71 4.52 -17.59
N GLU A 155 0.21 3.95 -16.83
CA GLU A 155 -0.01 3.61 -15.43
C GLU A 155 -0.33 4.84 -14.57
N ALA A 156 0.34 5.96 -14.81
CA ALA A 156 0.05 7.22 -14.12
C ALA A 156 -1.39 7.68 -14.40
N ASN A 157 -1.88 7.50 -15.65
CA ASN A 157 -3.26 7.80 -16.00
C ASN A 157 -4.25 6.88 -15.27
N TYR A 158 -3.96 5.59 -15.18
CA TYR A 158 -4.80 4.64 -14.44
C TYR A 158 -4.87 5.02 -12.96
N TYR A 159 -3.73 5.27 -12.33
CA TYR A 159 -3.67 5.62 -10.92
C TYR A 159 -4.45 6.91 -10.60
N ARG A 160 -4.24 7.99 -11.39
CA ARG A 160 -4.97 9.27 -11.24
C ARG A 160 -6.48 9.13 -11.32
N ASN A 161 -6.95 8.14 -12.06
CA ASN A 161 -8.38 7.87 -12.21
C ASN A 161 -8.93 6.88 -11.17
N GLY A 162 -8.10 6.39 -10.24
CA GLY A 162 -8.49 5.42 -9.23
C GLY A 162 -8.51 3.98 -9.76
N GLY A 163 -7.78 3.71 -10.86
CA GLY A 163 -7.63 2.42 -11.48
C GLY A 163 -8.01 2.38 -12.97
N ILE A 164 -7.75 1.25 -13.60
CA ILE A 164 -7.99 1.08 -15.04
C ILE A 164 -9.47 1.14 -15.41
N MET A 165 -10.36 0.53 -14.62
CA MET A 165 -11.78 0.50 -14.92
C MET A 165 -12.42 1.90 -14.84
N PRO A 166 -12.21 2.70 -13.78
CA PRO A 166 -12.70 4.07 -13.74
C PRO A 166 -12.12 4.93 -14.88
N TYR A 167 -10.86 4.72 -15.27
CA TYR A 167 -10.24 5.42 -16.39
C TYR A 167 -10.97 5.12 -17.71
N VAL A 168 -11.20 3.84 -18.00
CA VAL A 168 -11.90 3.42 -19.24
C VAL A 168 -13.32 3.96 -19.27
N LEU A 169 -14.07 3.82 -18.17
CA LEU A 169 -15.44 4.32 -18.08
C LEU A 169 -15.52 5.82 -18.30
N ARG A 170 -14.62 6.61 -17.68
CA ARG A 170 -14.59 8.06 -17.90
C ARG A 170 -14.26 8.45 -19.34
N ASN A 171 -13.42 7.68 -20.02
CA ASN A 171 -13.11 7.94 -21.43
C ASN A 171 -14.28 7.60 -22.34
N LEU A 172 -15.00 6.51 -22.08
CA LEU A 172 -16.23 6.17 -22.82
C LEU A 172 -17.35 7.20 -22.64
N LEU A 173 -17.41 7.87 -21.48
CA LEU A 173 -18.41 8.90 -21.21
C LEU A 173 -18.06 10.27 -21.85
N LYS A 174 -16.85 10.46 -22.32
CA LYS A 174 -16.38 11.72 -22.94
C LYS A 174 -16.51 11.72 -24.46
N GLY A 175 -16.65 10.54 -25.07
CA GLY A 175 -16.81 10.34 -26.52
C GLY A 175 -18.22 10.42 -26.95
#